data_e4141733156a6128dbc61f73f7224408
#
_entry.id   e4141733156a6128dbc61f73f7224408
#
_cell.length_a   1.000
_cell.length_b   1.000
_cell.length_c   1.000
_cell.angle_alpha   90.00
_cell.angle_beta   90.00
_cell.angle_gamma   90.00
#
_symmetry.space_group_name_H-M   'P 1'
#
loop_
_entity.id
_entity.type
_entity.pdbx_description
1 polymer ?
#
loop_
_entity_poly.entity_id
_entity_poly.type
_entity_poly.pdbx_seq_one_letter_code
_entity_poly.pdbx_strand_id
1 'polypeptide(L)'
;MPVVDGEPLRILHATRAPVGGIIRHILDLANGQADRGHHVGIIADSLTGGERADQALAEIAPRLKLGVHRVAIHREPRPSDVWAWIQFQRLVRNLKPDVLHGHGAKAGAFIRLKIAPAETMTVYTPHGGSLHYPLSTFKGNIYGRLERALMDSTDLFLFESAFARDTYQRTIGTPKGLVRCVFNGVTANEFDPIVKAEDATDVSYVGEFRHIKGADLLIDAVARLRADGRPVTLTLAGDGEESASLKAQVERLGLGEAVRFIGHVKARYGFSKGSLLVVPSRGDSMPYVVIEAAAAGIPMVAANVGGIPEIFGPHTDALFAPNLATAMADAIEIALENPEGALERAKSLRERIFQHFSQKAMVEGVLAGYRDAFANR
;
A
#
# COMPACT_ATOMS: atom_id res chain seq x y z
N MET A 1 -23.59 -11.08 20.28
CA MET A 1 -24.92 -10.88 19.70
C MET A 1 -24.74 -10.88 18.19
N PRO A 2 -25.59 -11.55 17.40
CA PRO A 2 -25.51 -11.43 15.96
C PRO A 2 -25.72 -9.94 15.61
N VAL A 3 -24.83 -9.37 14.80
CA VAL A 3 -24.98 -8.03 14.25
C VAL A 3 -26.24 -8.06 13.39
N VAL A 4 -27.27 -7.38 13.86
CA VAL A 4 -28.54 -7.24 13.11
C VAL A 4 -28.21 -6.40 11.87
N ASP A 5 -28.64 -6.85 10.70
CA ASP A 5 -28.47 -6.10 9.45
C ASP A 5 -29.02 -4.68 9.62
N GLY A 6 -28.13 -3.69 9.49
CA GLY A 6 -28.48 -2.26 9.59
C GLY A 6 -28.00 -1.53 10.85
N GLU A 7 -27.50 -2.21 11.89
CA GLU A 7 -26.97 -1.51 13.06
C GLU A 7 -25.54 -0.97 12.83
N PRO A 8 -25.22 0.25 13.33
CA PRO A 8 -23.89 0.81 13.24
C PRO A 8 -22.87 -0.01 14.04
N LEU A 9 -21.84 -0.54 13.36
CA LEU A 9 -20.70 -1.19 14.02
C LEU A 9 -19.77 -0.15 14.64
N ARG A 10 -19.14 -0.53 15.75
CA ARG A 10 -18.03 0.18 16.38
C ARG A 10 -16.70 -0.44 15.86
N ILE A 11 -16.04 0.21 14.93
CA ILE A 11 -14.88 -0.29 14.22
C ILE A 11 -13.63 0.48 14.68
N LEU A 12 -12.63 -0.22 15.16
CA LEU A 12 -11.38 0.37 15.61
C LEU A 12 -10.21 -0.16 14.77
N HIS A 13 -9.66 0.68 13.91
CA HIS A 13 -8.46 0.39 13.13
C HIS A 13 -7.21 0.63 13.96
N ALA A 14 -6.18 -0.20 13.79
CA ALA A 14 -4.92 -0.07 14.50
C ALA A 14 -3.73 -0.21 13.55
N THR A 15 -2.75 0.71 13.60
CA THR A 15 -1.52 0.64 12.82
C THR A 15 -0.29 1.14 13.57
N ARG A 16 0.85 0.47 13.35
CA ARG A 16 2.16 0.95 13.78
C ARG A 16 2.80 1.88 12.74
N ALA A 17 2.42 1.80 11.48
CA ALA A 17 3.05 2.54 10.40
C ALA A 17 2.04 3.49 9.72
N PRO A 18 1.75 4.68 10.31
CA PRO A 18 0.86 5.65 9.69
C PRO A 18 1.55 6.39 8.53
N VAL A 19 2.08 5.63 7.56
CA VAL A 19 2.82 6.14 6.39
C VAL A 19 2.45 5.39 5.12
N GLY A 20 2.64 6.03 3.97
CA GLY A 20 2.49 5.42 2.65
C GLY A 20 1.12 4.79 2.40
N GLY A 21 1.10 3.65 1.71
CA GLY A 21 -0.14 2.96 1.34
C GLY A 21 -0.97 2.45 2.51
N ILE A 22 -0.35 2.12 3.65
CA ILE A 22 -1.06 1.61 4.82
C ILE A 22 -1.97 2.68 5.42
N ILE A 23 -1.43 3.88 5.68
CA ILE A 23 -2.27 4.95 6.24
C ILE A 23 -3.35 5.36 5.24
N ARG A 24 -3.03 5.43 3.94
CA ARG A 24 -4.00 5.69 2.89
C ARG A 24 -5.16 4.70 2.94
N HIS A 25 -4.87 3.40 2.95
CA HIS A 25 -5.87 2.34 3.06
C HIS A 25 -6.78 2.51 4.28
N ILE A 26 -6.18 2.80 5.45
CA ILE A 26 -6.95 2.99 6.69
C ILE A 26 -7.85 4.21 6.61
N LEU A 27 -7.36 5.34 6.09
CA LEU A 27 -8.15 6.56 5.94
C LEU A 27 -9.30 6.38 4.96
N ASP A 28 -9.06 5.71 3.84
CA ASP A 28 -10.10 5.42 2.83
C ASP A 28 -11.17 4.49 3.38
N LEU A 29 -10.78 3.45 4.15
CA LEU A 29 -11.72 2.57 4.84
C LEU A 29 -12.52 3.32 5.90
N ALA A 30 -11.83 4.06 6.78
CA ALA A 30 -12.47 4.79 7.88
C ALA A 30 -13.47 5.82 7.38
N ASN A 31 -13.13 6.56 6.32
CA ASN A 31 -14.04 7.49 5.66
C ASN A 31 -15.27 6.76 5.11
N GLY A 32 -15.06 5.73 4.30
CA GLY A 32 -16.15 5.02 3.66
C GLY A 32 -17.05 4.26 4.64
N GLN A 33 -16.51 3.80 5.76
CA GLN A 33 -17.29 3.18 6.85
C GLN A 33 -18.09 4.23 7.64
N ALA A 34 -17.49 5.40 7.93
CA ALA A 34 -18.18 6.51 8.58
C ALA A 34 -19.34 7.04 7.71
N ASP A 35 -19.16 7.11 6.38
CA ASP A 35 -20.21 7.49 5.42
C ASP A 35 -21.41 6.54 5.45
N ARG A 36 -21.20 5.28 5.85
CA ARG A 36 -22.25 4.26 6.01
C ARG A 36 -22.83 4.23 7.43
N GLY A 37 -22.50 5.23 8.26
CA GLY A 37 -23.05 5.40 9.60
C GLY A 37 -22.34 4.63 10.71
N HIS A 38 -21.28 3.85 10.40
CA HIS A 38 -20.51 3.15 11.42
C HIS A 38 -19.74 4.11 12.33
N HIS A 39 -19.50 3.68 13.56
CA HIS A 39 -18.71 4.42 14.55
C HIS A 39 -17.26 3.98 14.44
N VAL A 40 -16.44 4.75 13.74
CA VAL A 40 -15.06 4.41 13.43
C VAL A 40 -14.09 5.16 14.33
N GLY A 41 -12.95 4.52 14.65
CA GLY A 41 -11.81 5.14 15.31
C GLY A 41 -10.49 4.57 14.79
N ILE A 42 -9.40 5.27 15.06
CA ILE A 42 -8.05 4.88 14.65
C ILE A 42 -7.10 4.96 15.84
N ILE A 43 -6.34 3.88 16.10
CA ILE A 43 -5.15 3.91 16.96
C ILE A 43 -3.91 3.85 16.05
N ALA A 44 -3.08 4.89 16.10
CA ALA A 44 -1.88 4.98 15.28
C ALA A 44 -0.63 5.23 16.13
N ASP A 45 0.52 4.74 15.64
CA ASP A 45 1.80 5.07 16.28
C ASP A 45 2.07 6.58 16.27
N SER A 46 2.61 7.09 17.38
CA SER A 46 2.98 8.50 17.55
C SER A 46 4.44 8.82 17.20
N LEU A 47 5.26 7.80 16.92
CA LEU A 47 6.70 7.95 16.68
C LEU A 47 7.06 8.03 15.19
N THR A 48 6.14 7.66 14.30
CA THR A 48 6.38 7.62 12.85
C THR A 48 5.34 8.42 12.08
N GLY A 49 5.69 8.83 10.85
CA GLY A 49 4.82 9.57 9.94
C GLY A 49 4.98 11.09 10.01
N GLY A 50 5.49 11.64 11.13
CA GLY A 50 5.72 13.08 11.29
C GLY A 50 4.49 13.94 11.01
N GLU A 51 4.70 15.20 10.65
CA GLU A 51 3.64 16.18 10.40
C GLU A 51 2.61 15.71 9.36
N ARG A 52 3.02 14.94 8.35
CA ARG A 52 2.10 14.44 7.31
C ARG A 52 1.06 13.47 7.88
N ALA A 53 1.50 12.54 8.73
CA ALA A 53 0.57 11.63 9.40
C ALA A 53 -0.33 12.36 10.38
N ASP A 54 0.23 13.34 11.10
CA ASP A 54 -0.51 14.17 12.05
C ASP A 54 -1.59 15.00 11.35
N GLN A 55 -1.27 15.62 10.22
CA GLN A 55 -2.22 16.36 9.40
C GLN A 55 -3.32 15.45 8.85
N ALA A 56 -2.96 14.32 8.22
CA ALA A 56 -3.94 13.40 7.64
C ALA A 56 -4.90 12.81 8.70
N LEU A 57 -4.38 12.51 9.89
CA LEU A 57 -5.18 12.03 11.02
C LEU A 57 -6.05 13.15 11.62
N ALA A 58 -5.57 14.38 11.66
CA ALA A 58 -6.35 15.54 12.12
C ALA A 58 -7.51 15.87 11.16
N GLU A 59 -7.29 15.76 9.85
CA GLU A 59 -8.31 16.00 8.82
C GLU A 59 -9.47 15.01 8.92
N ILE A 60 -9.20 13.73 9.22
CA ILE A 60 -10.26 12.72 9.36
C ILE A 60 -10.93 12.73 10.74
N ALA A 61 -10.24 13.18 11.78
CA ALA A 61 -10.70 13.08 13.17
C ALA A 61 -12.13 13.57 13.41
N PRO A 62 -12.60 14.71 12.84
CA PRO A 62 -13.98 15.19 13.04
C PRO A 62 -15.07 14.21 12.56
N ARG A 63 -14.73 13.28 11.66
CA ARG A 63 -15.66 12.29 11.11
C ARG A 63 -15.72 10.99 11.93
N LEU A 64 -14.76 10.78 12.83
CA LEU A 64 -14.57 9.54 13.56
C LEU A 64 -15.20 9.59 14.96
N LYS A 65 -16.36 8.96 15.14
CA LYS A 65 -17.08 8.94 16.44
C LYS A 65 -16.29 8.28 17.57
N LEU A 66 -15.38 7.35 17.28
CA LEU A 66 -14.47 6.76 18.27
C LEU A 66 -13.13 7.49 18.39
N GLY A 67 -12.93 8.56 17.60
CA GLY A 67 -11.76 9.42 17.64
C GLY A 67 -10.48 8.83 17.05
N VAL A 68 -9.41 9.63 17.12
CA VAL A 68 -8.03 9.24 16.74
C VAL A 68 -7.18 9.22 18.01
N HIS A 69 -6.48 8.14 18.21
CA HIS A 69 -5.63 7.90 19.38
C HIS A 69 -4.19 7.62 18.95
N ARG A 70 -3.22 8.24 19.64
CA ARG A 70 -1.80 8.06 19.37
C ARG A 70 -1.15 7.26 20.50
N VAL A 71 -0.42 6.21 20.15
CA VAL A 71 0.31 5.33 21.07
C VAL A 71 1.73 5.18 20.56
N ALA A 72 2.73 5.33 21.43
CA ALA A 72 4.13 5.19 21.04
C ALA A 72 4.51 3.72 20.82
N ILE A 73 4.55 3.28 19.55
CA ILE A 73 4.83 1.90 19.15
C ILE A 73 6.10 1.86 18.32
N HIS A 74 7.21 1.46 18.90
CA HIS A 74 8.49 1.38 18.20
C HIS A 74 8.47 0.36 17.04
N ARG A 75 9.31 0.59 16.02
CA ARG A 75 9.45 -0.34 14.89
C ARG A 75 10.02 -1.69 15.34
N GLU A 76 11.17 -1.64 16.02
CA GLU A 76 11.82 -2.84 16.53
C GLU A 76 11.20 -3.25 17.87
N PRO A 77 11.19 -4.55 18.22
CA PRO A 77 10.74 -5.01 19.54
C PRO A 77 11.59 -4.38 20.67
N ARG A 78 10.90 -3.83 21.68
CA ARG A 78 11.52 -3.21 22.86
C ARG A 78 10.75 -3.55 24.13
N PRO A 79 11.37 -3.53 25.31
CA PRO A 79 10.66 -3.72 26.59
C PRO A 79 9.51 -2.73 26.79
N SER A 80 9.65 -1.49 26.25
CA SER A 80 8.58 -0.48 26.27
C SER A 80 7.32 -0.87 25.51
N ASP A 81 7.37 -1.89 24.63
CA ASP A 81 6.19 -2.40 23.92
C ASP A 81 5.14 -2.95 24.88
N VAL A 82 5.53 -3.42 26.07
CA VAL A 82 4.59 -3.85 27.10
C VAL A 82 3.71 -2.69 27.58
N TRP A 83 4.30 -1.51 27.78
CA TRP A 83 3.55 -0.31 28.17
C TRP A 83 2.68 0.20 27.04
N ALA A 84 3.20 0.20 25.80
CA ALA A 84 2.42 0.54 24.62
C ALA A 84 1.23 -0.40 24.45
N TRP A 85 1.42 -1.71 24.66
CA TRP A 85 0.36 -2.71 24.61
C TRP A 85 -0.67 -2.51 25.73
N ILE A 86 -0.25 -2.21 26.96
CA ILE A 86 -1.17 -1.92 28.08
C ILE A 86 -2.03 -0.68 27.75
N GLN A 87 -1.41 0.39 27.25
CA GLN A 87 -2.12 1.60 26.85
C GLN A 87 -3.13 1.28 25.71
N PHE A 88 -2.70 0.53 24.71
CA PHE A 88 -3.55 0.05 23.63
C PHE A 88 -4.76 -0.74 24.16
N GLN A 89 -4.54 -1.70 25.06
CA GLN A 89 -5.61 -2.50 25.64
C GLN A 89 -6.58 -1.68 26.51
N ARG A 90 -6.11 -0.62 27.17
CA ARG A 90 -6.97 0.32 27.91
C ARG A 90 -7.89 1.09 26.96
N LEU A 91 -7.36 1.56 25.80
CA LEU A 91 -8.16 2.21 24.76
C LEU A 91 -9.23 1.26 24.23
N VAL A 92 -8.86 0.03 23.88
CA VAL A 92 -9.80 -0.98 23.38
C VAL A 92 -10.93 -1.24 24.39
N ARG A 93 -10.60 -1.41 25.68
CA ARG A 93 -11.63 -1.59 26.74
C ARG A 93 -12.56 -0.40 26.90
N ASN A 94 -12.04 0.82 26.80
CA ASN A 94 -12.84 2.05 26.95
C ASN A 94 -13.73 2.27 25.72
N LEU A 95 -13.20 2.01 24.53
CA LEU A 95 -13.90 2.25 23.25
C LEU A 95 -14.89 1.13 22.90
N LYS A 96 -14.75 -0.06 23.50
CA LYS A 96 -15.62 -1.23 23.30
C LYS A 96 -15.96 -1.46 21.82
N PRO A 97 -14.97 -1.72 20.97
CA PRO A 97 -15.24 -1.97 19.55
C PRO A 97 -15.90 -3.34 19.34
N ASP A 98 -16.83 -3.43 18.38
CA ASP A 98 -17.32 -4.70 17.84
C ASP A 98 -16.26 -5.35 16.96
N VAL A 99 -15.52 -4.52 16.19
CA VAL A 99 -14.45 -4.93 15.29
C VAL A 99 -13.15 -4.24 15.66
N LEU A 100 -12.10 -5.03 15.90
CA LEU A 100 -10.72 -4.57 16.10
C LEU A 100 -9.87 -5.02 14.92
N HIS A 101 -9.56 -4.08 14.00
CA HIS A 101 -8.88 -4.35 12.74
C HIS A 101 -7.44 -3.85 12.78
N GLY A 102 -6.48 -4.77 12.81
CA GLY A 102 -5.05 -4.47 12.83
C GLY A 102 -4.43 -4.51 11.44
N HIS A 103 -3.63 -3.47 11.15
CA HIS A 103 -2.94 -3.28 9.88
C HIS A 103 -1.43 -3.37 10.07
N GLY A 104 -0.80 -4.34 9.36
CA GLY A 104 0.62 -4.64 9.44
C GLY A 104 1.01 -5.46 10.68
N ALA A 105 2.23 -6.01 10.69
CA ALA A 105 2.66 -7.05 11.61
C ALA A 105 2.51 -6.67 13.10
N LYS A 106 3.00 -5.49 13.51
CA LYS A 106 3.07 -5.15 14.94
C LYS A 106 1.70 -4.76 15.52
N ALA A 107 0.91 -3.98 14.78
CA ALA A 107 -0.45 -3.70 15.18
C ALA A 107 -1.29 -4.98 15.15
N GLY A 108 -1.10 -5.84 14.15
CA GLY A 108 -1.68 -7.17 14.08
C GLY A 108 -1.35 -8.03 15.30
N ALA A 109 -0.11 -7.98 15.80
CA ALA A 109 0.25 -8.67 17.04
C ALA A 109 -0.49 -8.08 18.26
N PHE A 110 -0.57 -6.76 18.38
CA PHE A 110 -1.22 -6.09 19.52
C PHE A 110 -2.71 -6.41 19.62
N ILE A 111 -3.43 -6.49 18.49
CA ILE A 111 -4.84 -6.84 18.49
C ILE A 111 -5.08 -8.32 18.79
N ARG A 112 -4.17 -9.20 18.37
CA ARG A 112 -4.28 -10.65 18.55
C ARG A 112 -3.86 -11.11 19.93
N LEU A 113 -2.97 -10.38 20.61
CA LEU A 113 -2.62 -10.54 22.03
C LEU A 113 -3.64 -9.81 22.93
N LYS A 114 -4.91 -9.86 22.58
CA LYS A 114 -5.94 -9.09 23.24
C LYS A 114 -6.33 -9.63 24.63
N ILE A 115 -6.63 -8.67 25.53
CA ILE A 115 -7.46 -8.88 26.74
C ILE A 115 -8.87 -8.28 26.46
N ALA A 116 -9.24 -8.12 25.20
CA ALA A 116 -10.54 -7.60 24.81
C ALA A 116 -11.67 -8.59 25.15
N PRO A 117 -12.93 -8.11 25.32
CA PRO A 117 -14.09 -8.99 25.48
C PRO A 117 -14.13 -10.05 24.37
N ALA A 118 -14.61 -11.26 24.72
CA ALA A 118 -14.73 -12.37 23.77
C ALA A 118 -15.59 -12.02 22.55
N GLU A 119 -16.48 -11.04 22.69
CA GLU A 119 -17.39 -10.58 21.64
C GLU A 119 -16.71 -9.72 20.58
N THR A 120 -15.58 -9.06 20.87
CA THR A 120 -14.86 -8.24 19.89
C THR A 120 -14.23 -9.11 18.80
N MET A 121 -14.64 -8.90 17.56
CA MET A 121 -14.08 -9.58 16.39
C MET A 121 -12.67 -9.06 16.07
N THR A 122 -11.73 -9.97 15.88
CA THR A 122 -10.33 -9.64 15.53
C THR A 122 -10.11 -9.83 14.03
N VAL A 123 -9.78 -8.74 13.35
CA VAL A 123 -9.52 -8.70 11.91
C VAL A 123 -8.08 -8.31 11.64
N TYR A 124 -7.42 -8.98 10.71
CA TYR A 124 -6.02 -8.72 10.41
C TYR A 124 -5.76 -8.56 8.90
N THR A 125 -5.14 -7.42 8.53
CA THR A 125 -4.58 -7.18 7.20
C THR A 125 -3.05 -7.03 7.30
N PRO A 126 -2.26 -7.97 6.76
CA PRO A 126 -0.80 -7.98 6.88
C PRO A 126 -0.09 -6.82 6.18
N HIS A 127 -0.57 -6.34 5.04
CA HIS A 127 0.08 -5.33 4.17
C HIS A 127 1.54 -5.66 3.85
N GLY A 128 1.82 -6.91 3.52
CA GLY A 128 3.18 -7.39 3.30
C GLY A 128 4.03 -7.54 4.57
N GLY A 129 3.94 -6.64 5.52
CA GLY A 129 4.47 -6.65 6.90
C GLY A 129 5.60 -7.65 7.21
N SER A 130 5.29 -8.68 7.98
CA SER A 130 6.21 -9.78 8.34
C SER A 130 6.67 -10.62 7.15
N LEU A 131 5.91 -10.64 6.04
CA LEU A 131 6.19 -11.45 4.84
C LEU A 131 7.40 -10.94 4.02
N HIS A 132 7.83 -9.70 4.25
CA HIS A 132 9.04 -9.16 3.62
C HIS A 132 10.35 -9.71 4.21
N TYR A 133 10.28 -10.40 5.36
CA TYR A 133 11.47 -10.99 5.99
C TYR A 133 11.57 -12.48 5.62
N PRO A 134 12.60 -12.91 4.86
CA PRO A 134 12.78 -14.32 4.53
C PRO A 134 12.90 -15.16 5.78
N LEU A 135 12.19 -16.29 5.85
CA LEU A 135 12.23 -17.21 6.99
C LEU A 135 13.62 -17.81 7.25
N SER A 136 14.51 -17.77 6.27
CA SER A 136 15.92 -18.14 6.40
C SER A 136 16.73 -17.18 7.29
N THR A 137 16.23 -15.97 7.52
CA THR A 137 16.85 -14.99 8.43
C THR A 137 16.36 -15.20 9.86
N PHE A 138 17.21 -14.84 10.84
CA PHE A 138 16.85 -14.93 12.25
C PHE A 138 15.58 -14.12 12.57
N LYS A 139 15.50 -12.87 12.07
CA LYS A 139 14.32 -12.00 12.23
C LYS A 139 13.08 -12.61 11.57
N GLY A 140 13.19 -13.08 10.34
CA GLY A 140 12.09 -13.69 9.61
C GLY A 140 11.55 -14.95 10.30
N ASN A 141 12.43 -15.77 10.87
CA ASN A 141 12.04 -16.97 11.62
C ASN A 141 11.24 -16.61 12.90
N ILE A 142 11.68 -15.58 13.66
CA ILE A 142 10.96 -15.10 14.84
C ILE A 142 9.58 -14.58 14.45
N TYR A 143 9.51 -13.70 13.44
CA TYR A 143 8.23 -13.14 12.99
C TYR A 143 7.30 -14.22 12.46
N GLY A 144 7.81 -15.19 11.70
CA GLY A 144 7.01 -16.31 11.20
C GLY A 144 6.46 -17.20 12.31
N ARG A 145 7.22 -17.46 13.38
CA ARG A 145 6.74 -18.20 14.55
C ARG A 145 5.67 -17.42 15.31
N LEU A 146 5.86 -16.10 15.48
CA LEU A 146 4.87 -15.25 16.13
C LEU A 146 3.57 -15.18 15.33
N GLU A 147 3.67 -15.02 14.01
CA GLU A 147 2.49 -15.03 13.12
C GLU A 147 1.70 -16.34 13.23
N ARG A 148 2.39 -17.50 13.25
CA ARG A 148 1.76 -18.81 13.43
C ARG A 148 1.09 -18.94 14.80
N ALA A 149 1.75 -18.51 15.87
CA ALA A 149 1.22 -18.58 17.23
C ALA A 149 -0.04 -17.69 17.41
N LEU A 150 -0.11 -16.58 16.70
CA LEU A 150 -1.23 -15.63 16.76
C LEU A 150 -2.33 -15.91 15.73
N MET A 151 -2.14 -16.89 14.84
CA MET A 151 -3.07 -17.17 13.75
C MET A 151 -4.46 -17.53 14.26
N ASP A 152 -4.54 -18.37 15.28
CA ASP A 152 -5.80 -18.86 15.86
C ASP A 152 -6.57 -17.78 16.66
N SER A 153 -5.93 -16.64 16.94
CA SER A 153 -6.55 -15.46 17.58
C SER A 153 -7.14 -14.46 16.58
N THR A 154 -7.31 -14.88 15.33
CA THR A 154 -7.81 -14.02 14.25
C THR A 154 -9.08 -14.62 13.67
N ASP A 155 -10.19 -13.89 13.76
CA ASP A 155 -11.49 -14.32 13.22
C ASP A 155 -11.56 -14.14 11.70
N LEU A 156 -10.95 -13.05 11.18
CA LEU A 156 -10.96 -12.72 9.76
C LEU A 156 -9.58 -12.21 9.29
N PHE A 157 -9.07 -12.83 8.25
CA PHE A 157 -7.93 -12.34 7.49
C PHE A 157 -8.40 -11.64 6.23
N LEU A 158 -8.00 -10.39 6.06
CA LEU A 158 -8.23 -9.59 4.85
C LEU A 158 -6.90 -9.38 4.14
N PHE A 159 -6.80 -9.87 2.92
CA PHE A 159 -5.61 -9.67 2.08
C PHE A 159 -5.95 -8.70 0.96
N GLU A 160 -5.05 -7.76 0.69
CA GLU A 160 -5.18 -6.77 -0.37
C GLU A 160 -4.93 -7.34 -1.77
N SER A 161 -4.43 -8.59 -1.87
CA SER A 161 -4.17 -9.29 -3.13
C SER A 161 -4.18 -10.81 -2.94
N ALA A 162 -4.40 -11.56 -4.01
CA ALA A 162 -4.21 -13.00 -4.01
C ALA A 162 -2.73 -13.36 -3.76
N PHE A 163 -1.81 -12.57 -4.32
CA PHE A 163 -0.38 -12.71 -4.05
C PHE A 163 -0.06 -12.64 -2.55
N ALA A 164 -0.61 -11.65 -1.82
CA ALA A 164 -0.38 -11.50 -0.38
C ALA A 164 -0.94 -12.70 0.40
N ARG A 165 -2.17 -13.15 0.06
CA ARG A 165 -2.79 -14.35 0.63
C ARG A 165 -1.93 -15.59 0.40
N ASP A 166 -1.54 -15.85 -0.83
CA ASP A 166 -0.82 -17.08 -1.20
C ASP A 166 0.60 -17.06 -0.60
N THR A 167 1.22 -15.89 -0.52
CA THR A 167 2.50 -15.71 0.17
C THR A 167 2.36 -15.97 1.66
N TYR A 168 1.32 -15.47 2.31
CA TYR A 168 1.05 -15.76 3.72
C TYR A 168 0.85 -17.26 3.95
N GLN A 169 0.01 -17.91 3.15
CA GLN A 169 -0.27 -19.33 3.27
C GLN A 169 0.99 -20.19 3.07
N ARG A 170 1.82 -19.86 2.10
CA ARG A 170 3.06 -20.58 1.80
C ARG A 170 4.13 -20.40 2.89
N THR A 171 4.25 -19.18 3.47
CA THR A 171 5.34 -18.85 4.40
C THR A 171 4.96 -19.05 5.86
N ILE A 172 3.73 -18.71 6.23
CA ILE A 172 3.26 -18.76 7.62
C ILE A 172 2.41 -20.01 7.86
N GLY A 173 1.45 -20.28 6.99
CA GLY A 173 0.51 -21.38 7.07
C GLY A 173 -0.90 -20.96 6.69
N THR A 174 -1.80 -21.93 6.56
CA THR A 174 -3.20 -21.69 6.20
C THR A 174 -3.98 -21.16 7.41
N PRO A 175 -4.56 -19.93 7.34
CA PRO A 175 -5.41 -19.43 8.40
C PRO A 175 -6.60 -20.32 8.69
N LYS A 176 -6.95 -20.47 9.99
CA LYS A 176 -8.18 -21.19 10.42
C LYS A 176 -9.39 -20.26 10.40
N GLY A 177 -9.19 -18.96 10.63
CA GLY A 177 -10.22 -17.95 10.50
C GLY A 177 -10.66 -17.73 9.05
N LEU A 178 -11.73 -16.97 8.88
CA LEU A 178 -12.24 -16.63 7.56
C LEU A 178 -11.19 -15.86 6.77
N VAL A 179 -11.05 -16.16 5.49
CA VAL A 179 -10.11 -15.49 4.58
C VAL A 179 -10.88 -14.83 3.45
N ARG A 180 -10.58 -13.54 3.19
CA ARG A 180 -11.11 -12.79 2.04
C ARG A 180 -9.97 -12.00 1.38
N CYS A 181 -10.01 -11.89 0.05
CA CYS A 181 -9.21 -10.93 -0.71
C CYS A 181 -10.09 -9.73 -1.02
N VAL A 182 -9.63 -8.54 -0.64
CA VAL A 182 -10.31 -7.28 -0.92
C VAL A 182 -9.26 -6.29 -1.41
N PHE A 183 -9.30 -5.98 -2.69
CA PHE A 183 -8.33 -5.09 -3.33
C PHE A 183 -8.36 -3.68 -2.74
N ASN A 184 -7.21 -3.02 -2.72
CA ASN A 184 -7.14 -1.59 -2.48
C ASN A 184 -7.98 -0.84 -3.52
N GLY A 185 -8.58 0.28 -3.09
CA GLY A 185 -9.44 1.07 -3.97
C GLY A 185 -9.07 2.54 -3.98
N VAL A 186 -9.41 3.20 -5.07
CA VAL A 186 -9.21 4.63 -5.27
C VAL A 186 -10.53 5.38 -5.30
N THR A 187 -10.50 6.66 -4.94
CA THR A 187 -11.66 7.54 -4.90
C THR A 187 -12.04 8.03 -6.30
N ALA A 188 -13.26 8.57 -6.45
CA ALA A 188 -13.75 9.09 -7.73
C ALA A 188 -12.85 10.20 -8.30
N ASN A 189 -12.28 11.06 -7.45
CA ASN A 189 -11.43 12.17 -7.87
C ASN A 189 -10.11 11.72 -8.52
N GLU A 190 -9.71 10.47 -8.35
CA GLU A 190 -8.51 9.92 -8.97
C GLU A 190 -8.70 9.55 -10.42
N PHE A 191 -9.95 9.46 -10.87
CA PHE A 191 -10.31 9.31 -12.28
C PHE A 191 -10.34 10.63 -13.07
N ASP A 192 -10.17 11.78 -12.41
CA ASP A 192 -10.08 13.04 -13.13
C ASP A 192 -8.84 13.05 -14.04
N PRO A 193 -8.94 13.60 -15.25
CA PRO A 193 -7.80 13.68 -16.17
C PRO A 193 -6.62 14.45 -15.57
N ILE A 194 -5.42 14.03 -15.92
CA ILE A 194 -4.18 14.75 -15.57
C ILE A 194 -3.62 15.39 -16.84
N VAL A 195 -3.46 16.70 -16.81
CA VAL A 195 -2.81 17.42 -17.90
C VAL A 195 -1.29 17.27 -17.72
N LYS A 196 -0.63 16.80 -18.78
CA LYS A 196 0.83 16.70 -18.82
C LYS A 196 1.44 18.12 -18.70
N ALA A 197 2.43 18.26 -17.83
CA ALA A 197 3.13 19.53 -17.62
C ALA A 197 3.99 19.89 -18.85
N GLU A 198 4.18 21.19 -19.12
CA GLU A 198 5.02 21.66 -20.22
C GLU A 198 6.49 21.21 -20.08
N ASP A 199 6.97 21.10 -18.83
CA ASP A 199 8.32 20.64 -18.48
C ASP A 199 8.40 19.12 -18.22
N ALA A 200 7.43 18.33 -18.70
CA ALA A 200 7.42 16.90 -18.50
C ALA A 200 8.56 16.21 -19.27
N THR A 201 9.18 15.25 -18.60
CA THR A 201 10.19 14.34 -19.16
C THR A 201 9.54 13.17 -19.92
N ASP A 202 10.36 12.37 -20.61
CA ASP A 202 9.87 11.15 -21.27
C ASP A 202 9.32 10.16 -20.24
N VAL A 203 10.04 10.00 -19.13
CA VAL A 203 9.73 9.04 -18.07
C VAL A 203 9.55 9.74 -16.73
N SER A 204 8.58 9.29 -15.94
CA SER A 204 8.45 9.65 -14.54
C SER A 204 8.46 8.43 -13.62
N TYR A 205 8.91 8.66 -12.40
CA TYR A 205 8.78 7.76 -11.26
C TYR A 205 8.09 8.50 -10.12
N VAL A 206 7.17 7.84 -9.44
CA VAL A 206 6.50 8.38 -8.26
C VAL A 206 6.52 7.33 -7.16
N GLY A 207 7.20 7.62 -6.05
CA GLY A 207 7.30 6.70 -4.94
C GLY A 207 8.36 7.06 -3.90
N GLU A 208 8.35 6.33 -2.79
CA GLU A 208 9.38 6.44 -1.75
C GLU A 208 10.73 5.92 -2.27
N PHE A 209 11.82 6.61 -1.97
CA PHE A 209 13.17 6.16 -2.35
C PHE A 209 13.67 5.12 -1.35
N ARG A 210 13.24 3.88 -1.57
CA ARG A 210 13.63 2.68 -0.84
C ARG A 210 14.05 1.60 -1.83
N HIS A 211 15.00 0.77 -1.43
CA HIS A 211 15.54 -0.31 -2.28
C HIS A 211 14.44 -1.19 -2.91
N ILE A 212 13.40 -1.50 -2.14
CA ILE A 212 12.29 -2.33 -2.65
C ILE A 212 11.50 -1.65 -3.77
N LYS A 213 11.59 -0.32 -3.92
CA LYS A 213 10.88 0.43 -4.97
C LYS A 213 11.68 0.55 -6.28
N GLY A 214 12.98 0.25 -6.29
CA GLY A 214 13.77 0.03 -7.48
C GLY A 214 14.12 1.27 -8.30
N ALA A 215 14.10 2.48 -7.71
CA ALA A 215 14.46 3.71 -8.43
C ALA A 215 15.90 3.67 -8.98
N ASP A 216 16.82 2.98 -8.32
CA ASP A 216 18.18 2.72 -8.75
C ASP A 216 18.23 1.94 -10.08
N LEU A 217 17.40 0.91 -10.23
CA LEU A 217 17.30 0.16 -11.48
C LEU A 217 16.77 1.00 -12.64
N LEU A 218 15.86 1.94 -12.35
CA LEU A 218 15.34 2.85 -13.37
C LEU A 218 16.42 3.82 -13.85
N ILE A 219 17.27 4.32 -12.95
CA ILE A 219 18.41 5.15 -13.33
C ILE A 219 19.36 4.36 -14.24
N ASP A 220 19.67 3.09 -13.92
CA ASP A 220 20.50 2.21 -14.75
C ASP A 220 19.85 1.95 -16.14
N ALA A 221 18.52 1.76 -16.18
CA ALA A 221 17.80 1.58 -17.45
C ALA A 221 17.88 2.84 -18.34
N VAL A 222 17.73 4.03 -17.76
CA VAL A 222 17.89 5.30 -18.48
C VAL A 222 19.34 5.48 -18.96
N ALA A 223 20.34 5.15 -18.13
CA ALA A 223 21.75 5.19 -18.53
C ALA A 223 22.00 4.31 -19.77
N ARG A 224 21.45 3.11 -19.78
CA ARG A 224 21.55 2.19 -20.92
C ARG A 224 20.90 2.77 -22.18
N LEU A 225 19.65 3.23 -22.11
CA LEU A 225 18.95 3.83 -23.25
C LEU A 225 19.75 4.97 -23.87
N ARG A 226 20.34 5.83 -23.02
CA ARG A 226 21.17 6.95 -23.49
C ARG A 226 22.49 6.47 -24.12
N ALA A 227 23.11 5.43 -23.59
CA ALA A 227 24.30 4.81 -24.20
C ALA A 227 23.99 4.19 -25.57
N ASP A 228 22.77 3.65 -25.76
CA ASP A 228 22.27 3.12 -27.02
C ASP A 228 21.76 4.23 -27.99
N GLY A 229 22.04 5.51 -27.67
CA GLY A 229 21.71 6.67 -28.52
C GLY A 229 20.28 7.20 -28.37
N ARG A 230 19.52 6.75 -27.38
CA ARG A 230 18.17 7.22 -27.07
C ARG A 230 18.21 8.31 -25.99
N PRO A 231 17.97 9.59 -26.27
CA PRO A 231 18.15 10.70 -25.32
C PRO A 231 16.99 10.79 -24.30
N VAL A 232 16.67 9.69 -23.64
CA VAL A 232 15.57 9.61 -22.66
C VAL A 232 15.85 10.46 -21.44
N THR A 233 14.84 11.21 -20.98
CA THR A 233 14.84 12.04 -19.79
C THR A 233 13.95 11.48 -18.69
N LEU A 234 14.29 11.71 -17.40
CA LEU A 234 13.62 11.12 -16.24
C LEU A 234 13.32 12.16 -15.16
N THR A 235 12.09 12.18 -14.66
CA THR A 235 11.74 12.87 -13.42
C THR A 235 11.51 11.86 -12.29
N LEU A 236 12.24 12.01 -11.18
CA LEU A 236 12.08 11.24 -9.95
C LEU A 236 11.32 12.07 -8.91
N ALA A 237 10.08 11.69 -8.65
CA ALA A 237 9.19 12.29 -7.65
C ALA A 237 9.13 11.41 -6.40
N GLY A 238 9.82 11.82 -5.36
CA GLY A 238 9.90 11.04 -4.11
C GLY A 238 10.98 11.54 -3.17
N ASP A 239 11.06 10.86 -2.04
CA ASP A 239 12.09 11.04 -1.02
C ASP A 239 12.22 9.73 -0.22
N GLY A 240 13.32 9.55 0.51
CA GLY A 240 13.53 8.37 1.33
C GLY A 240 14.99 8.10 1.67
N GLU A 241 15.23 6.96 2.29
CA GLU A 241 16.55 6.56 2.79
C GLU A 241 17.62 6.44 1.69
N GLU A 242 17.20 6.23 0.43
CA GLU A 242 18.11 6.11 -0.73
C GLU A 242 18.31 7.43 -1.50
N SER A 243 17.75 8.56 -1.04
CA SER A 243 17.84 9.84 -1.76
C SER A 243 19.30 10.25 -2.09
N ALA A 244 20.22 10.07 -1.14
CA ALA A 244 21.64 10.43 -1.35
C ALA A 244 22.33 9.47 -2.33
N SER A 245 22.08 8.17 -2.21
CA SER A 245 22.69 7.13 -3.08
C SER A 245 22.19 7.25 -4.52
N LEU A 246 20.92 7.56 -4.74
CA LEU A 246 20.35 7.77 -6.07
C LEU A 246 20.96 9.00 -6.77
N LYS A 247 21.16 10.12 -6.05
CA LYS A 247 21.84 11.30 -6.56
C LYS A 247 23.28 11.01 -6.94
N ALA A 248 24.01 10.30 -6.07
CA ALA A 248 25.39 9.88 -6.35
C ALA A 248 25.47 8.92 -7.56
N GLN A 249 24.44 8.07 -7.76
CA GLN A 249 24.35 7.19 -8.94
C GLN A 249 24.19 8.01 -10.23
N VAL A 250 23.30 9.00 -10.23
CA VAL A 250 23.08 9.91 -11.37
C VAL A 250 24.38 10.64 -11.74
N GLU A 251 25.10 11.19 -10.75
CA GLU A 251 26.40 11.86 -10.97
C GLU A 251 27.45 10.90 -11.55
N ARG A 252 27.60 9.71 -10.96
CA ARG A 252 28.56 8.69 -11.42
C ARG A 252 28.30 8.25 -12.85
N LEU A 253 27.05 8.20 -13.28
CA LEU A 253 26.63 7.80 -14.62
C LEU A 253 26.60 8.97 -15.62
N GLY A 254 26.92 10.20 -15.19
CA GLY A 254 26.90 11.38 -16.06
C GLY A 254 25.51 11.78 -16.54
N LEU A 255 24.46 11.53 -15.74
CA LEU A 255 23.06 11.74 -16.12
C LEU A 255 22.46 13.04 -15.57
N GLY A 256 23.27 13.98 -15.05
CA GLY A 256 22.79 15.21 -14.40
C GLY A 256 21.84 16.05 -15.24
N GLU A 257 22.06 16.14 -16.56
CA GLU A 257 21.21 16.84 -17.52
C GLU A 257 19.91 16.08 -17.88
N ALA A 258 19.88 14.76 -17.63
CA ALA A 258 18.78 13.88 -18.04
C ALA A 258 17.85 13.48 -16.91
N VAL A 259 18.32 13.53 -15.66
CA VAL A 259 17.57 13.05 -14.49
C VAL A 259 17.33 14.18 -13.51
N ARG A 260 16.06 14.45 -13.23
CA ARG A 260 15.61 15.51 -12.32
C ARG A 260 14.94 14.92 -11.08
N PHE A 261 15.37 15.36 -9.91
CA PHE A 261 14.72 15.07 -8.61
C PHE A 261 13.83 16.25 -8.22
N ILE A 262 12.53 15.99 -7.98
CA ILE A 262 11.58 17.04 -7.59
C ILE A 262 11.08 16.91 -6.14
N GLY A 263 11.70 15.99 -5.39
CA GLY A 263 11.32 15.73 -3.99
C GLY A 263 9.96 15.06 -3.85
N HIS A 264 9.46 15.02 -2.63
CA HIS A 264 8.15 14.46 -2.36
C HIS A 264 7.05 15.43 -2.82
N VAL A 265 6.15 14.93 -3.65
CA VAL A 265 4.99 15.67 -4.18
C VAL A 265 3.73 14.80 -4.12
N LYS A 266 2.55 15.40 -4.29
CA LYS A 266 1.32 14.62 -4.50
C LYS A 266 1.46 13.75 -5.76
N ALA A 267 0.98 12.51 -5.70
CA ALA A 267 1.17 11.54 -6.79
C ALA A 267 0.69 12.10 -8.14
N ARG A 268 -0.48 12.73 -8.20
CA ARG A 268 -1.04 13.34 -9.42
C ARG A 268 -0.12 14.41 -10.04
N TYR A 269 0.58 15.22 -9.23
CA TYR A 269 1.58 16.14 -9.72
C TYR A 269 2.82 15.40 -10.27
N GLY A 270 3.26 14.35 -9.59
CA GLY A 270 4.34 13.50 -10.09
C GLY A 270 3.99 12.84 -11.43
N PHE A 271 2.76 12.36 -11.58
CA PHE A 271 2.28 11.78 -12.85
C PHE A 271 2.28 12.78 -14.01
N SER A 272 1.99 14.05 -13.75
CA SER A 272 2.05 15.09 -14.81
C SER A 272 3.45 15.37 -15.34
N LYS A 273 4.50 14.91 -14.64
CA LYS A 273 5.90 15.20 -14.94
C LYS A 273 6.57 14.19 -15.88
N GLY A 274 5.83 13.23 -16.41
CA GLY A 274 6.34 12.31 -17.43
C GLY A 274 5.28 11.90 -18.44
N SER A 275 5.72 11.50 -19.63
CA SER A 275 4.85 10.94 -20.66
C SER A 275 4.53 9.45 -20.38
N LEU A 276 5.45 8.76 -19.72
CA LEU A 276 5.36 7.35 -19.31
C LEU A 276 5.72 7.22 -17.83
N LEU A 277 4.85 6.63 -17.03
CA LEU A 277 5.19 6.24 -15.66
C LEU A 277 5.89 4.89 -15.67
N VAL A 278 7.01 4.76 -14.93
CA VAL A 278 7.69 3.48 -14.72
C VAL A 278 7.60 3.09 -13.25
N VAL A 279 7.18 1.85 -12.98
CA VAL A 279 7.07 1.27 -11.64
C VAL A 279 8.06 0.11 -11.51
N PRO A 280 9.31 0.39 -11.09
CA PRO A 280 10.42 -0.56 -11.12
C PRO A 280 10.53 -1.43 -9.87
N SER A 281 9.43 -1.59 -9.12
CA SER A 281 9.44 -2.24 -7.81
C SER A 281 10.06 -3.64 -7.84
N ARG A 282 10.88 -3.95 -6.82
CA ARG A 282 11.37 -5.31 -6.55
C ARG A 282 10.36 -6.18 -5.82
N GLY A 283 9.38 -5.54 -5.18
CA GLY A 283 8.30 -6.23 -4.48
C GLY A 283 7.23 -5.24 -4.00
N ASP A 284 5.98 -5.57 -4.26
CA ASP A 284 4.81 -4.80 -3.84
C ASP A 284 3.59 -5.71 -3.76
N SER A 285 2.79 -5.62 -2.72
CA SER A 285 1.63 -6.51 -2.60
C SER A 285 0.40 -6.00 -3.34
N MET A 286 0.13 -4.68 -3.28
CA MET A 286 -0.95 -4.01 -4.02
C MET A 286 -0.68 -2.49 -4.01
N PRO A 287 0.23 -1.98 -4.86
CA PRO A 287 0.69 -0.59 -4.78
C PRO A 287 -0.37 0.41 -5.23
N TYR A 288 -0.68 1.35 -4.36
CA TYR A 288 -1.61 2.45 -4.67
C TYR A 288 -1.17 3.27 -5.88
N VAL A 289 0.13 3.54 -6.03
CA VAL A 289 0.66 4.34 -7.15
C VAL A 289 0.27 3.76 -8.52
N VAL A 290 0.21 2.43 -8.65
CA VAL A 290 -0.21 1.77 -9.89
C VAL A 290 -1.71 1.95 -10.11
N ILE A 291 -2.52 1.76 -9.05
CA ILE A 291 -3.98 1.92 -9.13
C ILE A 291 -4.34 3.38 -9.42
N GLU A 292 -3.68 4.34 -8.76
CA GLU A 292 -3.86 5.78 -8.96
C GLU A 292 -3.51 6.23 -10.39
N ALA A 293 -2.36 5.78 -10.89
CA ALA A 293 -1.92 6.11 -12.24
C ALA A 293 -2.85 5.50 -13.30
N ALA A 294 -3.27 4.26 -13.08
CA ALA A 294 -4.22 3.58 -13.96
C ALA A 294 -5.59 4.28 -13.94
N ALA A 295 -6.10 4.68 -12.77
CA ALA A 295 -7.34 5.44 -12.65
C ALA A 295 -7.27 6.78 -13.41
N ALA A 296 -6.13 7.46 -13.36
CA ALA A 296 -5.90 8.70 -14.09
C ALA A 296 -5.65 8.51 -15.60
N GLY A 297 -5.56 7.25 -16.08
CA GLY A 297 -5.29 6.93 -17.47
C GLY A 297 -3.86 7.26 -17.92
N ILE A 298 -2.89 7.18 -16.99
CA ILE A 298 -1.48 7.44 -17.28
C ILE A 298 -0.85 6.23 -17.97
N PRO A 299 -0.22 6.38 -19.15
CA PRO A 299 0.58 5.34 -19.76
C PRO A 299 1.66 4.86 -18.79
N MET A 300 1.78 3.53 -18.59
CA MET A 300 2.77 3.00 -17.67
C MET A 300 3.31 1.64 -18.10
N VAL A 301 4.54 1.37 -17.65
CA VAL A 301 5.13 0.03 -17.61
C VAL A 301 5.54 -0.28 -16.16
N ALA A 302 5.41 -1.54 -15.75
CA ALA A 302 5.66 -1.92 -14.38
C ALA A 302 6.40 -3.26 -14.28
N ALA A 303 7.10 -3.47 -13.16
CA ALA A 303 7.72 -4.75 -12.88
C ALA A 303 6.66 -5.83 -12.60
N ASN A 304 6.86 -7.02 -13.15
CA ASN A 304 6.00 -8.19 -12.93
C ASN A 304 6.26 -8.79 -11.55
N VAL A 305 5.82 -8.10 -10.48
CA VAL A 305 6.04 -8.52 -9.08
C VAL A 305 4.80 -8.35 -8.23
N GLY A 306 4.68 -9.20 -7.24
CA GLY A 306 3.65 -9.06 -6.19
C GLY A 306 2.23 -9.10 -6.73
N GLY A 307 1.42 -8.14 -6.30
CA GLY A 307 0.05 -7.97 -6.79
C GLY A 307 -0.08 -7.04 -8.01
N ILE A 308 1.02 -6.52 -8.56
CA ILE A 308 0.97 -5.66 -9.76
C ILE A 308 0.28 -6.38 -10.93
N PRO A 309 0.58 -7.66 -11.24
CA PRO A 309 -0.15 -8.40 -12.29
C PRO A 309 -1.66 -8.48 -12.05
N GLU A 310 -2.10 -8.52 -10.80
CA GLU A 310 -3.54 -8.55 -10.47
C GLU A 310 -4.23 -7.22 -10.84
N ILE A 311 -3.52 -6.10 -10.72
CA ILE A 311 -4.00 -4.78 -11.14
C ILE A 311 -4.10 -4.74 -12.67
N PHE A 312 -3.05 -5.15 -13.37
CA PHE A 312 -3.00 -5.12 -14.83
C PHE A 312 -3.97 -6.12 -15.47
N GLY A 313 -4.24 -7.27 -14.84
CA GLY A 313 -5.15 -8.29 -15.38
C GLY A 313 -4.68 -8.82 -16.73
N PRO A 314 -5.44 -8.64 -17.83
CA PRO A 314 -5.04 -9.12 -19.16
C PRO A 314 -3.93 -8.32 -19.83
N HIS A 315 -3.57 -7.13 -19.33
CA HIS A 315 -2.59 -6.20 -19.92
C HIS A 315 -1.14 -6.50 -19.49
N THR A 316 -0.75 -7.77 -19.53
CA THR A 316 0.58 -8.23 -19.08
C THR A 316 1.72 -7.83 -20.01
N ASP A 317 1.44 -7.39 -21.21
CA ASP A 317 2.39 -6.87 -22.20
C ASP A 317 3.08 -5.55 -21.77
N ALA A 318 2.50 -4.85 -20.79
CA ALA A 318 3.12 -3.69 -20.15
C ALA A 318 3.93 -4.04 -18.90
N LEU A 319 4.10 -5.34 -18.59
CA LEU A 319 4.88 -5.83 -17.46
C LEU A 319 6.24 -6.35 -17.93
N PHE A 320 7.31 -5.87 -17.28
CA PHE A 320 8.68 -6.33 -17.55
C PHE A 320 9.21 -7.24 -16.44
N ALA A 321 10.22 -8.06 -16.78
CA ALA A 321 10.88 -8.94 -15.82
C ALA A 321 11.55 -8.13 -14.69
N PRO A 322 11.29 -8.48 -13.42
CA PRO A 322 11.80 -7.70 -12.28
C PRO A 322 13.31 -7.83 -12.14
N ASN A 323 13.92 -6.84 -11.47
CA ASN A 323 15.36 -6.77 -11.14
C ASN A 323 16.30 -6.76 -12.36
N LEU A 324 15.80 -6.47 -13.55
CA LEU A 324 16.56 -6.40 -14.79
C LEU A 324 16.42 -5.02 -15.43
N ALA A 325 17.45 -4.17 -15.30
CA ALA A 325 17.48 -2.85 -15.93
C ALA A 325 17.36 -2.94 -17.46
N THR A 326 17.85 -4.03 -18.06
CA THR A 326 17.73 -4.29 -19.50
C THR A 326 16.28 -4.49 -19.94
N ALA A 327 15.55 -5.38 -19.26
CA ALA A 327 14.14 -5.62 -19.58
C ALA A 327 13.26 -4.37 -19.33
N MET A 328 13.63 -3.54 -18.35
CA MET A 328 12.99 -2.27 -18.09
C MET A 328 13.27 -1.27 -19.21
N ALA A 329 14.52 -1.17 -19.66
CA ALA A 329 14.92 -0.31 -20.78
C ALA A 329 14.15 -0.66 -22.05
N ASP A 330 14.10 -1.96 -22.39
CA ASP A 330 13.36 -2.47 -23.56
C ASP A 330 11.85 -2.11 -23.46
N ALA A 331 11.23 -2.27 -22.29
CA ALA A 331 9.82 -1.92 -22.07
C ALA A 331 9.57 -0.40 -22.18
N ILE A 332 10.48 0.43 -21.68
CA ILE A 332 10.42 1.90 -21.81
C ILE A 332 10.53 2.27 -23.29
N GLU A 333 11.50 1.73 -24.01
CA GLU A 333 11.71 2.01 -25.43
C GLU A 333 10.47 1.67 -26.25
N ILE A 334 9.92 0.47 -26.12
CA ILE A 334 8.70 0.03 -26.82
C ILE A 334 7.52 0.97 -26.51
N ALA A 335 7.35 1.40 -25.26
CA ALA A 335 6.25 2.26 -24.88
C ALA A 335 6.42 3.69 -25.43
N LEU A 336 7.64 4.22 -25.49
CA LEU A 336 7.94 5.55 -26.04
C LEU A 336 7.89 5.56 -27.58
N GLU A 337 8.22 4.48 -28.26
CA GLU A 337 8.11 4.35 -29.72
C GLU A 337 6.66 4.17 -30.18
N ASN A 338 5.78 3.66 -29.32
CA ASN A 338 4.35 3.50 -29.62
C ASN A 338 3.47 4.19 -28.56
N PRO A 339 3.45 5.53 -28.50
CA PRO A 339 2.67 6.27 -27.51
C PRO A 339 1.15 6.08 -27.66
N GLU A 340 0.65 5.88 -28.88
CA GLU A 340 -0.77 5.60 -29.12
C GLU A 340 -1.18 4.26 -28.51
N GLY A 341 -0.39 3.21 -28.71
CA GLY A 341 -0.63 1.90 -28.11
C GLY A 341 -0.51 1.92 -26.58
N ALA A 342 0.44 2.70 -26.04
CA ALA A 342 0.57 2.89 -24.60
C ALA A 342 -0.66 3.61 -24.01
N LEU A 343 -1.21 4.61 -24.72
CA LEU A 343 -2.41 5.32 -24.31
C LEU A 343 -3.66 4.44 -24.38
N GLU A 344 -3.81 3.62 -25.40
CA GLU A 344 -4.92 2.66 -25.51
C GLU A 344 -4.90 1.64 -24.36
N ARG A 345 -3.72 1.11 -24.01
CA ARG A 345 -3.58 0.25 -22.84
C ARG A 345 -3.96 0.99 -21.55
N ALA A 346 -3.53 2.25 -21.39
CA ALA A 346 -3.89 3.05 -20.24
C ALA A 346 -5.41 3.28 -20.10
N LYS A 347 -6.11 3.52 -21.21
CA LYS A 347 -7.58 3.64 -21.22
C LYS A 347 -8.25 2.33 -20.80
N SER A 348 -7.83 1.22 -21.37
CA SER A 348 -8.38 -0.10 -21.05
C SER A 348 -8.11 -0.49 -19.58
N LEU A 349 -6.91 -0.18 -19.08
CA LEU A 349 -6.56 -0.39 -17.67
C LEU A 349 -7.41 0.52 -16.76
N ARG A 350 -7.64 1.77 -17.13
CA ARG A 350 -8.52 2.70 -16.38
C ARG A 350 -9.94 2.15 -16.24
N GLU A 351 -10.51 1.56 -17.28
CA GLU A 351 -11.82 0.91 -17.21
C GLU A 351 -11.83 -0.24 -16.22
N ARG A 352 -10.79 -1.08 -16.23
CA ARG A 352 -10.62 -2.16 -15.26
C ARG A 352 -10.54 -1.64 -13.83
N ILE A 353 -9.78 -0.56 -13.58
CA ILE A 353 -9.69 0.05 -12.25
C ILE A 353 -11.06 0.56 -11.80
N PHE A 354 -11.79 1.20 -12.66
CA PHE A 354 -13.14 1.69 -12.36
C PHE A 354 -14.08 0.55 -11.91
N GLN A 355 -14.00 -0.61 -12.57
CA GLN A 355 -14.84 -1.77 -12.26
C GLN A 355 -14.45 -2.50 -10.99
N HIS A 356 -13.14 -2.62 -10.69
CA HIS A 356 -12.65 -3.56 -9.67
C HIS A 356 -11.89 -2.94 -8.50
N PHE A 357 -11.40 -1.70 -8.63
CA PHE A 357 -10.49 -1.07 -7.66
C PHE A 357 -11.03 0.28 -7.15
N SER A 358 -12.34 0.41 -7.00
CA SER A 358 -12.95 1.60 -6.41
C SER A 358 -12.90 1.54 -4.88
N GLN A 359 -12.76 2.69 -4.21
CA GLN A 359 -12.89 2.79 -2.75
C GLN A 359 -14.23 2.21 -2.26
N LYS A 360 -15.32 2.43 -3.03
CA LYS A 360 -16.62 1.86 -2.71
C LYS A 360 -16.56 0.33 -2.64
N ALA A 361 -15.99 -0.32 -3.66
CA ALA A 361 -15.87 -1.78 -3.70
C ALA A 361 -14.98 -2.30 -2.57
N MET A 362 -13.87 -1.62 -2.25
CA MET A 362 -13.00 -1.96 -1.13
C MET A 362 -13.76 -1.90 0.20
N VAL A 363 -14.46 -0.82 0.48
CA VAL A 363 -15.22 -0.65 1.73
C VAL A 363 -16.34 -1.69 1.85
N GLU A 364 -17.08 -1.92 0.78
CA GLU A 364 -18.16 -2.92 0.74
C GLU A 364 -17.63 -4.34 0.93
N GLY A 365 -16.50 -4.67 0.29
CA GLY A 365 -15.83 -5.97 0.45
C GLY A 365 -15.35 -6.21 1.88
N VAL A 366 -14.77 -5.19 2.53
CA VAL A 366 -14.35 -5.28 3.94
C VAL A 366 -15.56 -5.45 4.87
N LEU A 367 -16.61 -4.66 4.69
CA LEU A 367 -17.84 -4.77 5.50
C LEU A 367 -18.56 -6.10 5.29
N ALA A 368 -18.57 -6.63 4.07
CA ALA A 368 -19.08 -7.97 3.79
C ALA A 368 -18.26 -9.04 4.53
N GLY A 369 -16.92 -8.91 4.51
CA GLY A 369 -16.05 -9.79 5.29
C GLY A 369 -16.36 -9.77 6.79
N TYR A 370 -16.64 -8.59 7.36
CA TYR A 370 -17.05 -8.47 8.76
C TYR A 370 -18.37 -9.20 9.03
N ARG A 371 -19.40 -8.98 8.20
CA ARG A 371 -20.69 -9.69 8.33
C ARG A 371 -20.53 -11.21 8.27
N ASP A 372 -19.78 -11.68 7.27
CA ASP A 372 -19.52 -13.12 7.10
C ASP A 372 -18.80 -13.70 8.32
N ALA A 373 -17.84 -12.99 8.89
CA ALA A 373 -17.11 -13.44 10.07
C ALA A 373 -17.98 -13.43 11.34
N PHE A 374 -18.88 -12.46 11.50
CA PHE A 374 -19.86 -12.50 12.59
C PHE A 374 -20.84 -13.66 12.48
N ALA A 375 -21.26 -14.02 11.27
CA ALA A 375 -22.16 -15.12 11.02
C ALA A 375 -21.52 -16.50 11.29
N ASN A 376 -20.17 -16.59 11.26
CA ASN A 376 -19.42 -17.82 11.48
C ASN A 376 -18.89 -17.98 12.92
N ARG A 377 -19.19 -17.04 13.83
CA ARG A 377 -18.86 -17.10 15.27
C ARG A 377 -20.00 -17.72 16.07
#